data_4ea20e15e712e527af140ddb7b9ba12d
#
_entry.id   4ea20e15e712e527af140ddb7b9ba12d
#
_cell.length_a   1.000
_cell.length_b   1.000
_cell.length_c   1.000
_cell.angle_alpha   90.00
_cell.angle_beta   90.00
_cell.angle_gamma   90.00
#
_symmetry.space_group_name_H-M   'P 1'
#
loop_
_entity.id
_entity.type
_entity.pdbx_description
1 polymer ?
#
loop_
_entity_poly.entity_id
_entity_poly.type
_entity_poly.pdbx_seq_one_letter_code
_entity_poly.pdbx_strand_id
1 'polypeptide(L)'
;MSDSNAAVKGNAVFDVEKIRKDFPILSQTVRGKPLIYLDNGATTHKPQRVIDRVSQFDTEEYGTVRRGAYKLCENATQLYEDARKKVADFMGA
;
A
#
# COMPACT_ATOMS: atom_id res chain seq x y z
N MET A 1 22.32 -1.33 -11.64
CA MET A 1 21.83 -1.41 -11.83
C MET A 1 21.18 -1.24 -12.15
N SER A 2 20.90 -1.33 -12.54
CA SER A 2 20.16 -1.26 -12.86
C SER A 2 19.80 -1.56 -13.48
N ASP A 3 19.81 -1.89 -14.18
CA ASP A 3 19.43 -2.34 -14.80
C ASP A 3 19.90 -3.16 -15.04
N SER A 4 20.50 -3.70 -14.88
CA SER A 4 20.85 -4.42 -15.01
C SER A 4 20.70 -5.33 -15.06
N ASN A 5 20.33 -5.79 -15.16
CA ASN A 5 19.95 -6.53 -15.40
C ASN A 5 19.31 -6.60 -16.01
N ALA A 6 19.60 -6.27 -16.12
CA ALA A 6 18.74 -6.18 -16.72
C ALA A 6 18.26 -6.56 -17.60
N ALA A 7 18.65 -6.61 -17.70
CA ALA A 7 17.98 -6.63 -18.79
C ALA A 7 17.64 -7.92 -19.18
N VAL A 8 16.75 -8.23 -18.79
CA VAL A 8 16.26 -9.47 -19.01
C VAL A 8 15.35 -9.34 -20.17
N LYS A 9 15.70 -9.81 -21.30
CA LYS A 9 15.05 -9.76 -22.43
C LYS A 9 13.65 -9.78 -22.45
N GLY A 10 13.00 -8.70 -22.46
CA GLY A 10 11.58 -8.60 -22.49
C GLY A 10 10.91 -8.92 -21.16
N ASN A 11 11.65 -9.49 -20.27
CA ASN A 11 11.11 -9.83 -18.97
C ASN A 11 11.27 -8.66 -18.03
N ALA A 12 10.36 -8.54 -17.12
CA ALA A 12 10.47 -7.52 -16.10
C ALA A 12 11.66 -7.86 -15.20
N VAL A 13 12.48 -6.87 -14.92
CA VAL A 13 13.55 -7.02 -13.97
C VAL A 13 13.00 -6.68 -12.60
N PHE A 14 13.23 -7.52 -11.62
CA PHE A 14 12.81 -7.25 -10.26
C PHE A 14 13.76 -6.26 -9.64
N ASP A 15 13.37 -5.00 -9.65
CA ASP A 15 14.20 -3.92 -9.15
C ASP A 15 13.89 -3.65 -7.68
N VAL A 16 14.68 -4.27 -6.82
CA VAL A 16 14.49 -4.17 -5.37
C VAL A 16 14.60 -2.73 -4.88
N GLU A 17 15.57 -1.97 -5.40
CA GLU A 17 15.76 -0.60 -4.95
C GLU A 17 14.59 0.29 -5.31
N LYS A 18 14.00 0.08 -6.47
CA LYS A 18 12.83 0.83 -6.88
C LYS A 18 11.64 0.50 -5.98
N ILE A 19 11.45 -0.77 -5.68
CA ILE A 19 10.35 -1.22 -4.81
C ILE A 19 10.56 -0.68 -3.40
N ARG A 20 11.79 -0.70 -2.88
CA ARG A 20 12.07 -0.18 -1.54
C ARG A 20 11.70 1.29 -1.40
N LYS A 21 11.80 2.07 -2.46
CA LYS A 21 11.46 3.48 -2.42
C LYS A 21 9.98 3.74 -2.18
N ASP A 22 9.14 2.76 -2.44
CA ASP A 22 7.71 2.90 -2.20
C ASP A 22 7.38 2.79 -0.72
N PHE A 23 8.33 2.32 0.10
CA PHE A 23 8.13 2.11 1.53
C PHE A 23 8.96 3.10 2.33
N PRO A 24 8.35 4.20 2.81
CA PRO A 24 9.11 5.26 3.47
C PRO A 24 9.93 4.79 4.67
N ILE A 25 9.45 3.80 5.40
CA ILE A 25 10.18 3.33 6.57
C ILE A 25 11.54 2.73 6.19
N LEU A 26 11.68 2.23 4.98
CA LEU A 26 12.94 1.61 4.54
C LEU A 26 14.02 2.62 4.18
N SER A 27 13.71 3.93 4.22
CA SER A 27 14.70 4.95 3.99
C SER A 27 15.52 5.28 5.25
N GLN A 28 15.16 4.69 6.37
CA GLN A 28 15.88 4.89 7.62
C GLN A 28 17.21 4.17 7.63
N THR A 29 18.09 4.64 8.50
CA THR A 29 19.36 3.94 8.73
C THR A 29 19.41 3.48 10.17
N VAL A 30 20.14 2.41 10.41
CA VAL A 30 20.39 1.90 11.76
C VAL A 30 21.88 1.76 11.91
N ARG A 31 22.45 2.46 12.89
CA ARG A 31 23.90 2.46 13.10
C ARG A 31 24.68 2.85 11.85
N GLY A 32 24.15 3.80 11.10
CA GLY A 32 24.80 4.31 9.90
C GLY A 32 24.64 3.43 8.66
N LYS A 33 23.86 2.38 8.73
CA LYS A 33 23.64 1.48 7.60
C LYS A 33 22.17 1.42 7.22
N PRO A 34 21.86 1.11 5.96
CA PRO A 34 20.47 1.00 5.54
C PRO A 34 19.72 -0.04 6.38
N LEU A 35 18.47 0.26 6.69
CA LEU A 35 17.63 -0.68 7.44
C LEU A 35 17.43 -1.97 6.67
N ILE A 36 17.64 -3.08 7.35
CA ILE A 36 17.30 -4.41 6.84
C ILE A 36 16.20 -4.92 7.76
N TYR A 37 15.02 -5.18 7.18
CA TYR A 37 13.87 -5.61 7.96
C TYR A 37 13.43 -7.01 7.54
N LEU A 38 13.43 -7.94 8.47
CA LEU A 38 13.14 -9.35 8.20
C LEU A 38 11.99 -9.90 9.02
N ASP A 39 11.14 -9.02 9.53
CA ASP A 39 10.06 -9.42 10.45
C ASP A 39 8.66 -9.21 9.89
N ASN A 40 8.53 -9.30 8.56
CA ASN A 40 7.25 -9.07 7.89
C ASN A 40 6.17 -10.07 8.32
N GLY A 41 6.56 -11.24 8.79
CA GLY A 41 5.59 -12.23 9.28
C GLY A 41 4.83 -11.75 10.50
N ALA A 42 5.46 -10.89 11.30
CA ALA A 42 4.81 -10.31 12.47
C ALA A 42 4.15 -8.98 12.14
N THR A 43 4.86 -8.12 11.38
CA THR A 43 4.36 -6.79 11.04
C THR A 43 4.87 -6.42 9.66
N THR A 44 3.96 -6.21 8.73
CA THR A 44 4.31 -5.81 7.37
C THR A 44 4.17 -4.30 7.23
N HIS A 45 5.21 -3.67 6.72
CA HIS A 45 5.19 -2.22 6.48
C HIS A 45 4.28 -1.85 5.32
N LYS A 46 3.85 -0.61 5.28
CA LYS A 46 2.93 -0.12 4.27
C LYS A 46 3.64 0.76 3.26
N PRO A 47 3.31 0.61 1.96
CA PRO A 47 3.85 1.52 0.96
C PRO A 47 3.21 2.89 1.11
N GLN A 48 3.87 3.92 0.59
CA GLN A 48 3.45 5.31 0.72
C GLN A 48 2.01 5.52 0.24
N ARG A 49 1.63 4.92 -0.87
CA ARG A 49 0.27 5.13 -1.39
C ARG A 49 -0.81 4.56 -0.50
N VAL A 50 -0.52 3.52 0.28
CA VAL A 50 -1.48 2.98 1.25
C VAL A 50 -1.59 3.94 2.43
N ILE A 51 -0.45 4.46 2.91
CA ILE A 51 -0.43 5.45 4.00
C ILE A 51 -1.22 6.68 3.57
N ASP A 52 -0.97 7.18 2.36
CA ASP A 52 -1.65 8.36 1.83
C ASP A 52 -3.14 8.12 1.69
N ARG A 53 -3.55 6.94 1.25
CA ARG A 53 -4.96 6.64 1.05
C ARG A 53 -5.71 6.58 2.38
N VAL A 54 -5.10 5.99 3.41
CA VAL A 54 -5.69 5.95 4.75
C VAL A 54 -5.80 7.37 5.30
N SER A 55 -4.75 8.17 5.12
CA SER A 55 -4.75 9.57 5.58
C SER A 55 -5.84 10.38 4.89
N GLN A 56 -6.03 10.18 3.60
CA GLN A 56 -7.08 10.86 2.86
C GLN A 56 -8.47 10.49 3.40
N PHE A 57 -8.67 9.22 3.67
CA PHE A 57 -9.94 8.76 4.21
C PHE A 57 -10.20 9.40 5.58
N ASP A 58 -9.21 9.37 6.46
CA ASP A 58 -9.35 9.93 7.80
C ASP A 58 -9.57 11.45 7.78
N THR A 59 -8.97 12.12 6.82
CA THR A 59 -9.04 13.57 6.72
C THR A 59 -10.34 14.07 6.10
N GLU A 60 -10.85 13.36 5.09
CA GLU A 60 -11.92 13.87 4.24
C GLU A 60 -13.15 12.98 4.10
N GLU A 61 -13.04 11.72 4.40
CA GLU A 61 -14.07 10.74 4.01
C GLU A 61 -14.61 9.90 5.17
N TYR A 62 -14.07 10.09 6.36
CA TYR A 62 -14.40 9.22 7.48
C TYR A 62 -15.85 9.35 7.89
N GLY A 63 -16.60 8.28 7.76
CA GLY A 63 -17.99 8.22 8.18
C GLY A 63 -18.34 6.81 8.59
N THR A 64 -19.51 6.67 9.21
CA THR A 64 -19.99 5.36 9.64
C THR A 64 -20.47 4.57 8.43
N VAL A 65 -20.03 3.33 8.33
CA VAL A 65 -20.44 2.46 7.23
C VAL A 65 -21.81 1.88 7.53
N ARG A 66 -22.76 2.08 6.58
CA ARG A 66 -24.10 1.45 6.63
C ARG A 66 -25.01 1.87 7.78
N ARG A 67 -24.63 2.87 8.57
CA ARG A 67 -25.39 3.20 9.76
C ARG A 67 -26.07 4.55 9.73
N GLY A 68 -26.10 5.21 8.61
CA GLY A 68 -26.71 6.53 8.53
C GLY A 68 -27.10 6.87 7.11
N ALA A 69 -27.82 7.97 6.96
CA ALA A 69 -28.30 8.43 5.66
C ALA A 69 -27.65 9.75 5.25
N TYR A 70 -26.56 10.14 5.91
CA TYR A 70 -25.88 11.37 5.58
C TYR A 70 -24.75 11.10 4.58
N LYS A 71 -24.28 12.16 3.92
CA LYS A 71 -23.37 12.03 2.79
C LYS A 71 -22.08 11.27 3.09
N LEU A 72 -21.42 11.58 4.22
CA LEU A 72 -20.20 10.87 4.58
C LEU A 72 -20.46 9.38 4.80
N CYS A 73 -21.60 9.03 5.36
CA CYS A 73 -21.95 7.62 5.56
C CYS A 73 -22.16 6.92 4.23
N GLU A 74 -22.87 7.56 3.30
CA GLU A 74 -23.09 6.98 1.98
C GLU A 74 -21.78 6.76 1.24
N ASN A 75 -20.90 7.76 1.28
CA ASN A 75 -19.59 7.68 0.62
C ASN A 75 -18.72 6.61 1.25
N ALA A 76 -18.67 6.57 2.58
CA ALA A 76 -17.86 5.57 3.28
C ALA A 76 -18.35 4.15 2.98
N THR A 77 -19.68 3.98 2.92
CA THR A 77 -20.28 2.69 2.59
C THR A 77 -19.89 2.27 1.17
N GLN A 78 -19.93 3.20 0.21
CA GLN A 78 -19.55 2.90 -1.17
C GLN A 78 -18.07 2.53 -1.25
N LEU A 79 -17.20 3.26 -0.57
CA LEU A 79 -15.77 2.96 -0.55
C LEU A 79 -15.51 1.57 0.05
N TYR A 80 -16.24 1.22 1.10
CA TYR A 80 -16.11 -0.09 1.72
C TYR A 80 -16.52 -1.20 0.76
N GLU A 81 -17.67 -1.04 0.09
CA GLU A 81 -18.15 -2.06 -0.85
C GLU A 81 -17.22 -2.18 -2.06
N ASP A 82 -16.69 -1.06 -2.55
CA ASP A 82 -15.76 -1.07 -3.66
C ASP A 82 -14.46 -1.80 -3.29
N ALA A 83 -13.94 -1.56 -2.09
CA ALA A 83 -12.75 -2.24 -1.60
C ALA A 83 -12.99 -3.74 -1.45
N ARG A 84 -14.16 -4.11 -0.93
CA ARG A 84 -14.53 -5.50 -0.77
C ARG A 84 -14.57 -6.21 -2.11
N LYS A 85 -15.15 -5.56 -3.12
CA LYS A 85 -15.22 -6.12 -4.46
C LYS A 85 -13.83 -6.27 -5.07
N LYS A 86 -12.96 -5.28 -4.88
CA LYS A 86 -11.59 -5.35 -5.40
C LYS A 86 -10.82 -6.53 -4.81
N VAL A 87 -10.98 -6.77 -3.51
CA VAL A 87 -10.33 -7.91 -2.86
C VAL A 87 -10.88 -9.22 -3.41
N ALA A 88 -12.21 -9.32 -3.56
CA ALA A 88 -12.84 -10.51 -4.10
C ALA A 88 -12.36 -10.79 -5.53
N ASP A 89 -12.30 -9.76 -6.36
CA ASP A 89 -11.83 -9.89 -7.75
C ASP A 89 -10.37 -10.35 -7.79
N PHE A 90 -9.54 -9.79 -6.92
CA PHE A 90 -8.12 -10.16 -6.85
C PHE A 90 -7.97 -11.64 -6.47
N MET A 91 -8.80 -12.11 -5.56
CA MET A 91 -8.75 -13.49 -5.08
C MET A 91 -9.48 -14.47 -5.98
N GLY A 92 -10.21 -14.00 -6.97
CA GLY A 92 -10.98 -14.86 -7.86
C GLY A 92 -12.27 -15.37 -7.22
N ALA A 93 -12.75 -14.67 -6.24
CA ALA A 93 -13.98 -15.08 -5.54
C ALA A 93 -15.23 -14.50 -6.23
#